data_13f36773052fafd277ea5f6c08f29fdd
#
_entry.id   13f36773052fafd277ea5f6c08f29fdd
#
_cell.length_a   1.000
_cell.length_b   1.000
_cell.length_c   1.000
_cell.angle_alpha   90.00
_cell.angle_beta   90.00
_cell.angle_gamma   90.00
#
_symmetry.space_group_name_H-M   'P 1'
#
loop_
_entity.id
_entity.type
_entity.pdbx_description
1 polymer ?
#
loop_
_entity_poly.entity_id
_entity_poly.type
_entity_poly.pdbx_seq_one_letter_code
_entity_poly.pdbx_strand_id
1 'polypeptide(L)'
;MVLKIPRRQYVELYGPTKGDRIRLGDTDLIVEIEKDLITYGDELVFGGGKSVRDGMGQASGITSKQSLDLVITNTILMDPLMGIIKTDIGIKNGLILGIGKAGNPNVMDGVSNGMIVSSSTEVISGEHTICTPGTIDTHIHFISPQQIVEAICSGTTTMIGGGTGPSEGTKATTCSPGPWNIHRMLESLDEFPLNFGLLGKGN
;
A
#
# COMPACT_ATOMS: atom_id res chain seq x y z
N MET A 1 5.50 -32.95 14.03
CA MET A 1 4.67 -33.46 12.90
C MET A 1 4.75 -32.42 11.79
N VAL A 2 5.13 -32.79 10.57
CA VAL A 2 5.22 -31.85 9.44
C VAL A 2 3.98 -32.04 8.58
N LEU A 3 3.14 -31.00 8.45
CA LEU A 3 2.02 -30.97 7.52
C LEU A 3 2.55 -30.71 6.11
N LYS A 4 2.15 -31.53 5.15
CA LYS A 4 2.47 -31.32 3.73
C LYS A 4 1.17 -30.97 2.99
N ILE A 5 1.14 -29.81 2.34
CA ILE A 5 0.03 -29.40 1.46
C ILE A 5 0.55 -29.22 0.04
N PRO A 6 -0.28 -29.50 -0.99
CA PRO A 6 0.09 -29.20 -2.37
C PRO A 6 0.32 -27.70 -2.57
N ARG A 7 1.34 -27.34 -3.37
CA ARG A 7 1.67 -25.90 -3.63
C ARG A 7 0.48 -25.11 -4.15
N ARG A 8 -0.31 -25.70 -5.04
CA ARG A 8 -1.55 -25.06 -5.56
C ARG A 8 -2.50 -24.70 -4.42
N GLN A 9 -2.74 -25.61 -3.48
CA GLN A 9 -3.61 -25.36 -2.33
C GLN A 9 -3.03 -24.26 -1.41
N TYR A 10 -1.71 -24.25 -1.21
CA TYR A 10 -1.04 -23.17 -0.47
C TYR A 10 -1.28 -21.82 -1.13
N VAL A 11 -1.08 -21.71 -2.46
CA VAL A 11 -1.27 -20.47 -3.21
C VAL A 11 -2.72 -20.00 -3.15
N GLU A 12 -3.68 -20.92 -3.25
CA GLU A 12 -5.12 -20.58 -3.13
C GLU A 12 -5.48 -19.97 -1.76
N LEU A 13 -4.80 -20.41 -0.70
CA LEU A 13 -5.09 -19.97 0.68
C LEU A 13 -4.31 -18.70 1.08
N TYR A 14 -3.05 -18.60 0.67
CA TYR A 14 -2.10 -17.63 1.22
C TYR A 14 -1.41 -16.78 0.14
N GLY A 15 -1.82 -16.93 -1.11
CA GLY A 15 -1.18 -16.27 -2.24
C GLY A 15 0.13 -16.92 -2.70
N PRO A 16 0.69 -16.45 -3.81
CA PRO A 16 1.96 -16.93 -4.35
C PRO A 16 3.11 -16.75 -3.36
N THR A 17 4.15 -17.59 -3.48
CA THR A 17 5.30 -17.58 -2.60
C THR A 17 6.61 -17.66 -3.39
N LYS A 18 7.75 -17.66 -2.71
CA LYS A 18 9.09 -17.69 -3.31
C LYS A 18 9.21 -18.73 -4.43
N GLY A 19 9.71 -18.28 -5.59
CA GLY A 19 9.91 -19.09 -6.80
C GLY A 19 8.64 -19.29 -7.64
N ASP A 20 7.49 -18.78 -7.22
CA ASP A 20 6.31 -18.71 -8.07
C ASP A 20 6.46 -17.57 -9.08
N ARG A 21 5.88 -17.78 -10.26
CA ARG A 21 5.85 -16.79 -11.33
C ARG A 21 4.44 -16.23 -11.45
N ILE A 22 4.33 -14.92 -11.42
CA ILE A 22 3.07 -14.21 -11.53
C ILE A 22 3.08 -13.27 -12.72
N ARG A 23 1.92 -13.13 -13.36
CA ARG A 23 1.71 -12.17 -14.44
C ARG A 23 1.34 -10.81 -13.85
N LEU A 24 1.91 -9.74 -14.38
CA LEU A 24 1.60 -8.37 -13.96
C LEU A 24 0.36 -7.85 -14.69
N GLY A 25 -0.79 -7.99 -14.04
CA GLY A 25 -2.08 -7.54 -14.59
C GLY A 25 -2.34 -8.12 -15.99
N ASP A 26 -2.74 -7.27 -16.91
CA ASP A 26 -3.02 -7.65 -18.30
C ASP A 26 -1.81 -7.54 -19.24
N THR A 27 -0.62 -7.34 -18.69
CA THR A 27 0.60 -7.26 -19.47
C THR A 27 1.16 -8.65 -19.82
N ASP A 28 2.13 -8.72 -20.72
CA ASP A 28 2.89 -9.95 -20.99
C ASP A 28 4.09 -10.13 -20.06
N LEU A 29 4.24 -9.25 -19.08
CA LEU A 29 5.32 -9.31 -18.10
C LEU A 29 5.03 -10.38 -17.06
N ILE A 30 6.01 -11.25 -16.84
CA ILE A 30 5.99 -12.29 -15.80
C ILE A 30 7.17 -12.02 -14.88
N VAL A 31 6.89 -11.97 -13.58
CA VAL A 31 7.90 -11.80 -12.55
C VAL A 31 7.96 -13.04 -11.66
N GLU A 32 9.13 -13.31 -11.09
CA GLU A 32 9.36 -14.38 -10.13
C GLU A 32 9.51 -13.79 -8.73
N ILE A 33 8.86 -14.39 -7.73
CA ILE A 33 8.97 -13.97 -6.34
C ILE A 33 10.31 -14.45 -5.78
N GLU A 34 11.16 -13.52 -5.40
CA GLU A 34 12.54 -13.76 -4.98
C GLU A 34 12.63 -14.23 -3.52
N LYS A 35 11.77 -13.70 -2.65
CA LYS A 35 11.77 -13.96 -1.21
C LYS A 35 10.35 -14.06 -0.68
N ASP A 36 10.19 -14.79 0.41
CA ASP A 36 8.99 -14.80 1.24
C ASP A 36 9.44 -14.47 2.67
N LEU A 37 8.92 -13.39 3.24
CA LEU A 37 9.23 -12.96 4.59
C LEU A 37 8.26 -13.53 5.63
N ILE A 38 7.25 -14.29 5.16
CA ILE A 38 6.28 -14.94 6.01
C ILE A 38 6.73 -16.38 6.31
N THR A 39 6.50 -16.83 7.53
CA THR A 39 6.78 -18.20 7.94
C THR A 39 5.64 -19.12 7.51
N TYR A 40 5.92 -20.17 6.74
CA TYR A 40 4.91 -21.15 6.31
C TYR A 40 4.20 -21.81 7.50
N GLY A 41 2.88 -21.72 7.49
CA GLY A 41 2.01 -22.23 8.55
C GLY A 41 1.69 -21.20 9.63
N ASP A 42 2.20 -19.99 9.48
CA ASP A 42 2.08 -18.90 10.46
C ASP A 42 1.54 -17.61 9.79
N GLU A 43 0.90 -17.79 8.65
CA GLU A 43 0.33 -16.69 7.87
C GLU A 43 -0.85 -16.05 8.60
N LEU A 44 -0.89 -14.72 8.58
CA LEU A 44 -2.07 -13.96 8.98
C LEU A 44 -3.09 -14.00 7.86
N VAL A 45 -4.26 -14.60 8.11
CA VAL A 45 -5.37 -14.63 7.16
C VAL A 45 -6.63 -14.11 7.84
N PHE A 46 -7.24 -13.10 7.24
CA PHE A 46 -8.51 -12.54 7.68
C PHE A 46 -9.69 -13.41 7.20
N GLY A 47 -10.68 -13.60 8.05
CA GLY A 47 -11.92 -14.30 7.73
C GLY A 47 -12.44 -15.20 8.84
N GLY A 48 -13.67 -15.67 8.70
CA GLY A 48 -14.30 -16.59 9.65
C GLY A 48 -13.50 -17.88 9.81
N GLY A 49 -13.11 -18.21 11.04
CA GLY A 49 -12.32 -19.41 11.32
C GLY A 49 -10.84 -19.34 10.90
N LYS A 50 -10.36 -18.20 10.43
CA LYS A 50 -8.97 -17.98 10.00
C LYS A 50 -8.08 -17.52 11.17
N SER A 51 -6.79 -17.23 10.89
CA SER A 51 -5.78 -16.98 11.91
C SER A 51 -5.84 -15.59 12.56
N VAL A 52 -6.46 -14.60 11.92
CA VAL A 52 -6.66 -13.27 12.52
C VAL A 52 -7.77 -13.34 13.58
N ARG A 53 -7.38 -13.77 14.77
CA ARG A 53 -8.24 -13.90 15.96
C ARG A 53 -7.44 -13.62 17.22
N ASP A 54 -8.14 -13.16 18.27
CA ASP A 54 -7.54 -12.91 19.58
C ASP A 54 -6.86 -14.19 20.16
N GLY A 55 -5.65 -14.02 20.65
CA GLY A 55 -4.83 -15.11 21.16
C GLY A 55 -4.19 -16.00 20.07
N MET A 56 -4.47 -15.75 18.81
CA MET A 56 -3.80 -16.38 17.66
C MET A 56 -2.93 -15.35 16.94
N GLY A 57 -3.30 -14.93 15.74
CA GLY A 57 -2.61 -13.87 15.01
C GLY A 57 -2.76 -12.48 15.61
N GLN A 58 -3.77 -12.27 16.45
CA GLN A 58 -3.93 -11.04 17.24
C GLN A 58 -3.41 -11.23 18.66
N ALA A 59 -2.55 -10.32 19.09
CA ALA A 59 -2.04 -10.30 20.46
C ALA A 59 -3.09 -9.76 21.43
N SER A 60 -3.35 -10.53 22.49
CA SER A 60 -4.28 -10.15 23.55
C SER A 60 -3.64 -9.18 24.55
N GLY A 61 -4.44 -8.31 25.18
CA GLY A 61 -3.97 -7.38 26.21
C GLY A 61 -3.06 -6.26 25.68
N ILE A 62 -3.01 -6.06 24.39
CA ILE A 62 -2.26 -5.00 23.72
C ILE A 62 -3.17 -3.83 23.42
N THR A 63 -2.71 -2.61 23.70
CA THR A 63 -3.43 -1.38 23.36
C THR A 63 -3.15 -0.94 21.93
N SER A 64 -4.04 -0.11 21.36
CA SER A 64 -3.83 0.50 20.04
C SER A 64 -2.52 1.28 19.91
N LYS A 65 -1.95 1.78 21.02
CA LYS A 65 -0.63 2.45 20.99
C LYS A 65 0.53 1.51 20.68
N GLN A 66 0.38 0.23 21.01
CA GLN A 66 1.42 -0.80 20.92
C GLN A 66 1.29 -1.68 19.67
N SER A 67 0.17 -1.60 18.98
CA SER A 67 -0.12 -2.38 17.76
C SER A 67 -0.19 -1.49 16.53
N LEU A 68 -0.17 -2.10 15.37
CA LEU A 68 -0.44 -1.45 14.09
C LEU A 68 -1.85 -0.87 14.05
N ASP A 69 -2.04 0.20 13.29
CA ASP A 69 -3.37 0.72 12.97
C ASP A 69 -3.99 -0.08 11.83
N LEU A 70 -3.15 -0.45 10.84
CA LEU A 70 -3.55 -1.24 9.69
C LEU A 70 -2.42 -2.18 9.27
N VAL A 71 -2.78 -3.35 8.78
CA VAL A 71 -1.86 -4.29 8.13
C VAL A 71 -2.43 -4.81 6.82
N ILE A 72 -1.61 -4.85 5.77
CA ILE A 72 -1.89 -5.55 4.51
C ILE A 72 -1.14 -6.87 4.59
N THR A 73 -1.87 -8.00 4.56
CA THR A 73 -1.28 -9.33 4.79
C THR A 73 -0.97 -10.07 3.49
N ASN A 74 0.13 -10.83 3.46
CA ASN A 74 0.48 -11.78 2.39
C ASN A 74 0.52 -11.16 0.97
N THR A 75 0.81 -9.88 0.84
CA THR A 75 0.89 -9.21 -0.47
C THR A 75 2.22 -9.47 -1.17
N ILE A 76 2.23 -9.38 -2.49
CA ILE A 76 3.47 -9.35 -3.26
C ILE A 76 3.89 -7.88 -3.40
N LEU A 77 4.94 -7.51 -2.71
CA LEU A 77 5.56 -6.20 -2.84
C LEU A 77 6.57 -6.20 -3.99
N MET A 78 6.43 -5.25 -4.90
CA MET A 78 7.43 -4.94 -5.92
C MET A 78 8.09 -3.62 -5.56
N ASP A 79 9.30 -3.69 -5.08
CA ASP A 79 10.07 -2.52 -4.62
C ASP A 79 11.47 -2.52 -5.25
N PRO A 80 11.96 -1.36 -5.74
CA PRO A 80 13.24 -1.30 -6.46
C PRO A 80 14.47 -1.62 -5.61
N LEU A 81 14.35 -1.54 -4.29
CA LEU A 81 15.45 -1.83 -3.36
C LEU A 81 15.31 -3.22 -2.72
N MET A 82 14.10 -3.65 -2.41
CA MET A 82 13.82 -4.91 -1.73
C MET A 82 13.65 -6.08 -2.71
N GLY A 83 13.28 -5.79 -3.96
CA GLY A 83 12.96 -6.78 -4.98
C GLY A 83 11.49 -7.16 -5.01
N ILE A 84 11.18 -8.34 -5.55
CA ILE A 84 9.83 -8.89 -5.64
C ILE A 84 9.66 -9.89 -4.51
N ILE A 85 8.92 -9.50 -3.48
CA ILE A 85 8.85 -10.25 -2.23
C ILE A 85 7.42 -10.45 -1.74
N LYS A 86 7.14 -11.60 -1.12
CA LYS A 86 5.93 -11.80 -0.34
C LYS A 86 6.15 -11.28 1.08
N THR A 87 5.22 -10.45 1.57
CA THR A 87 5.37 -9.79 2.86
C THR A 87 4.04 -9.28 3.41
N ASP A 88 4.03 -8.92 4.68
CA ASP A 88 3.01 -8.03 5.25
C ASP A 88 3.54 -6.59 5.27
N ILE A 89 2.64 -5.62 5.17
CA ILE A 89 2.95 -4.20 5.26
C ILE A 89 2.19 -3.62 6.46
N GLY A 90 2.93 -3.15 7.44
CA GLY A 90 2.37 -2.57 8.65
C GLY A 90 2.33 -1.05 8.60
N ILE A 91 1.18 -0.46 8.95
CA ILE A 91 0.94 0.99 8.95
C ILE A 91 0.60 1.44 10.36
N LYS A 92 1.23 2.56 10.77
CA LYS A 92 1.02 3.21 12.06
C LYS A 92 1.05 4.72 11.90
N ASN A 93 0.04 5.43 12.44
CA ASN A 93 -0.06 6.89 12.36
C ASN A 93 0.06 7.43 10.91
N GLY A 94 -0.55 6.73 9.95
CA GLY A 94 -0.53 7.12 8.54
C GLY A 94 0.80 6.87 7.80
N LEU A 95 1.78 6.21 8.45
CA LEU A 95 3.08 5.92 7.87
C LEU A 95 3.31 4.40 7.79
N ILE A 96 4.07 3.95 6.79
CA ILE A 96 4.57 2.58 6.73
C ILE A 96 5.57 2.40 7.86
N LEU A 97 5.18 1.62 8.89
CA LEU A 97 6.04 1.32 10.03
C LEU A 97 7.05 0.22 9.70
N GLY A 98 6.62 -0.78 8.93
CA GLY A 98 7.47 -1.90 8.60
C GLY A 98 6.97 -2.72 7.42
N ILE A 99 7.89 -3.43 6.80
CA ILE A 99 7.69 -4.43 5.76
C ILE A 99 8.34 -5.71 6.26
N GLY A 100 7.55 -6.77 6.45
CA GLY A 100 8.02 -8.01 7.05
C GLY A 100 6.86 -8.88 7.51
N LYS A 101 7.09 -9.72 8.51
CA LYS A 101 6.05 -10.55 9.13
C LYS A 101 5.34 -9.77 10.22
N ALA A 102 4.02 -9.60 10.10
CA ALA A 102 3.17 -9.07 11.15
C ALA A 102 2.49 -10.18 11.95
N GLY A 103 2.02 -9.87 13.16
CA GLY A 103 1.27 -10.83 13.94
C GLY A 103 1.35 -10.67 15.45
N ASN A 104 1.17 -11.81 16.12
CA ASN A 104 1.23 -11.93 17.57
C ASN A 104 2.57 -12.53 18.02
N PRO A 105 3.49 -11.72 18.55
CA PRO A 105 4.82 -12.21 18.94
C PRO A 105 4.81 -13.23 20.10
N ASN A 106 3.67 -13.40 20.78
CA ASN A 106 3.56 -14.37 21.88
C ASN A 106 3.39 -15.82 21.37
N VAL A 107 2.93 -16.00 20.14
CA VAL A 107 2.64 -17.34 19.57
C VAL A 107 3.19 -17.53 18.15
N MET A 108 3.72 -16.48 17.52
CA MET A 108 4.27 -16.48 16.17
C MET A 108 5.73 -16.07 16.20
N ASP A 109 6.61 -16.95 15.76
CA ASP A 109 8.05 -16.64 15.67
C ASP A 109 8.34 -15.67 14.52
N GLY A 110 9.34 -14.80 14.73
CA GLY A 110 9.85 -13.92 13.69
C GLY A 110 8.96 -12.74 13.32
N VAL A 111 8.00 -12.37 14.15
CA VAL A 111 7.25 -11.12 13.99
C VAL A 111 8.22 -9.95 13.98
N SER A 112 8.15 -9.12 12.93
CA SER A 112 9.05 -7.98 12.74
C SER A 112 8.82 -6.91 13.82
N ASN A 113 9.88 -6.20 14.18
CA ASN A 113 9.81 -5.20 15.26
C ASN A 113 8.69 -4.18 15.02
N GLY A 114 7.82 -4.02 16.01
CA GLY A 114 6.67 -3.11 15.94
C GLY A 114 5.48 -3.58 15.10
N MET A 115 5.58 -4.68 14.36
CA MET A 115 4.50 -5.18 13.50
C MET A 115 3.50 -6.06 14.27
N ILE A 116 3.10 -5.62 15.45
CA ILE A 116 2.16 -6.33 16.31
C ILE A 116 0.73 -6.06 15.83
N VAL A 117 -0.03 -7.13 15.63
CA VAL A 117 -1.46 -7.09 15.30
C VAL A 117 -2.28 -7.33 16.56
N SER A 118 -3.32 -6.53 16.76
CA SER A 118 -4.26 -6.65 17.88
C SER A 118 -5.71 -6.50 17.42
N SER A 119 -6.66 -6.58 18.33
CA SER A 119 -8.08 -6.34 18.02
C SER A 119 -8.40 -4.93 17.50
N SER A 120 -7.48 -3.97 17.68
CA SER A 120 -7.61 -2.60 17.18
C SER A 120 -6.93 -2.37 15.83
N THR A 121 -6.31 -3.40 15.25
CA THR A 121 -5.65 -3.33 13.94
C THR A 121 -6.64 -3.66 12.84
N GLU A 122 -6.80 -2.76 11.86
CA GLU A 122 -7.50 -3.06 10.63
C GLU A 122 -6.66 -4.03 9.78
N VAL A 123 -7.32 -5.03 9.16
CA VAL A 123 -6.62 -6.03 8.34
C VAL A 123 -7.17 -6.02 6.92
N ILE A 124 -6.29 -5.77 5.97
CA ILE A 124 -6.57 -5.88 4.53
C ILE A 124 -5.92 -7.16 4.02
N SER A 125 -6.72 -8.05 3.44
CA SER A 125 -6.24 -9.26 2.77
C SER A 125 -5.47 -8.89 1.50
N GLY A 126 -4.16 -9.13 1.52
CA GLY A 126 -3.25 -8.88 0.40
C GLY A 126 -2.97 -10.13 -0.45
N GLU A 127 -3.55 -11.28 -0.11
CA GLU A 127 -3.42 -12.50 -0.89
C GLU A 127 -3.88 -12.24 -2.34
N HIS A 128 -3.05 -12.64 -3.30
CA HIS A 128 -3.30 -12.43 -4.74
C HIS A 128 -3.27 -10.96 -5.21
N THR A 129 -2.74 -10.05 -4.39
CA THR A 129 -2.53 -8.66 -4.78
C THR A 129 -1.05 -8.34 -4.98
N ILE A 130 -0.81 -7.32 -5.78
CA ILE A 130 0.52 -6.74 -5.98
C ILE A 130 0.49 -5.33 -5.40
N CYS A 131 1.44 -5.03 -4.52
CA CYS A 131 1.66 -3.72 -3.96
C CYS A 131 2.90 -3.08 -4.58
N THR A 132 2.78 -1.85 -5.04
CA THR A 132 3.89 -1.06 -5.59
C THR A 132 3.94 0.30 -4.92
N PRO A 133 5.09 1.00 -4.93
CA PRO A 133 5.10 2.43 -4.64
C PRO A 133 4.12 3.17 -5.55
N GLY A 134 3.45 4.19 -5.00
CA GLY A 134 2.55 5.03 -5.79
C GLY A 134 3.31 5.88 -6.81
N THR A 135 2.69 6.11 -7.96
CA THR A 135 3.26 6.95 -9.01
C THR A 135 3.25 8.43 -8.60
N ILE A 136 4.32 9.14 -8.97
CA ILE A 136 4.43 10.60 -8.84
C ILE A 136 4.36 11.18 -10.24
N ASP A 137 3.29 11.94 -10.55
CA ASP A 137 3.15 12.65 -11.80
C ASP A 137 3.61 14.11 -11.61
N THR A 138 4.65 14.52 -12.32
CA THR A 138 5.27 15.85 -12.20
C THR A 138 4.92 16.80 -13.35
N HIS A 139 3.95 16.43 -14.19
CA HIS A 139 3.52 17.26 -15.33
C HIS A 139 2.00 17.40 -15.38
N ILE A 140 1.44 18.10 -14.39
CA ILE A 140 -0.01 18.24 -14.26
C ILE A 140 -0.48 19.64 -14.66
N HIS A 141 -1.51 19.68 -15.50
CA HIS A 141 -2.36 20.83 -15.72
C HIS A 141 -3.63 20.65 -14.90
N PHE A 142 -3.75 21.33 -13.77
CA PHE A 142 -4.93 21.22 -12.89
C PHE A 142 -6.14 21.88 -13.52
N ILE A 143 -6.89 21.16 -14.35
CA ILE A 143 -8.04 21.64 -15.12
C ILE A 143 -9.35 21.35 -14.39
N SER A 144 -9.54 20.11 -13.93
CA SER A 144 -10.79 19.69 -13.29
C SER A 144 -10.57 18.60 -12.25
N PRO A 145 -11.47 18.47 -11.25
CA PRO A 145 -11.37 17.46 -10.19
C PRO A 145 -11.40 16.00 -10.69
N GLN A 146 -12.00 15.76 -11.86
CA GLN A 146 -12.08 14.42 -12.45
C GLN A 146 -10.68 13.81 -12.70
N GLN A 147 -9.67 14.64 -12.99
CA GLN A 147 -8.28 14.20 -13.16
C GLN A 147 -7.75 13.50 -11.91
N ILE A 148 -8.17 13.92 -10.72
CA ILE A 148 -7.71 13.37 -9.45
C ILE A 148 -8.29 11.97 -9.25
N VAL A 149 -9.55 11.76 -9.59
CA VAL A 149 -10.19 10.45 -9.52
C VAL A 149 -9.52 9.47 -10.48
N GLU A 150 -9.24 9.89 -11.72
CA GLU A 150 -8.52 9.07 -12.70
C GLU A 150 -7.09 8.75 -12.24
N ALA A 151 -6.40 9.72 -11.65
CA ALA A 151 -5.06 9.53 -11.09
C ALA A 151 -5.05 8.47 -9.98
N ILE A 152 -5.98 8.56 -9.02
CA ILE A 152 -6.13 7.57 -7.93
C ILE A 152 -6.39 6.18 -8.51
N CYS A 153 -7.33 6.06 -9.44
CA CYS A 153 -7.67 4.78 -10.07
C CYS A 153 -6.51 4.19 -10.88
N SER A 154 -5.56 5.02 -11.31
CA SER A 154 -4.36 4.62 -12.03
C SER A 154 -3.14 4.37 -11.12
N GLY A 155 -3.30 4.46 -9.80
CA GLY A 155 -2.22 4.24 -8.83
C GLY A 155 -1.29 5.44 -8.61
N THR A 156 -1.67 6.63 -9.08
CA THR A 156 -0.95 7.88 -8.79
C THR A 156 -1.27 8.34 -7.38
N THR A 157 -0.25 8.62 -6.58
CA THR A 157 -0.39 9.08 -5.19
C THR A 157 0.09 10.51 -4.98
N THR A 158 0.75 11.09 -5.97
CA THR A 158 1.28 12.46 -5.91
C THR A 158 1.16 13.14 -7.28
N MET A 159 0.58 14.32 -7.30
CA MET A 159 0.41 15.15 -8.50
C MET A 159 1.13 16.49 -8.28
N ILE A 160 2.07 16.82 -9.17
CA ILE A 160 2.83 18.09 -9.13
C ILE A 160 2.62 18.84 -10.44
N GLY A 161 2.20 20.08 -10.35
CA GLY A 161 1.93 20.88 -11.52
C GLY A 161 1.36 22.25 -11.20
N GLY A 162 0.50 22.77 -12.04
CA GLY A 162 -0.14 24.04 -11.83
C GLY A 162 -1.33 24.27 -12.73
N GLY A 163 -1.85 25.48 -12.66
CA GLY A 163 -3.05 25.90 -13.35
C GLY A 163 -3.99 26.64 -12.42
N THR A 164 -5.14 27.00 -12.92
CA THR A 164 -6.20 27.74 -12.21
C THR A 164 -7.60 27.15 -12.50
N GLY A 165 -7.68 25.85 -12.63
CA GLY A 165 -8.91 25.17 -13.00
C GLY A 165 -9.21 25.24 -14.50
N PRO A 166 -10.48 25.32 -14.93
CA PRO A 166 -10.88 25.20 -16.34
C PRO A 166 -10.57 26.41 -17.23
N SER A 167 -9.72 27.33 -16.78
CA SER A 167 -9.34 28.50 -17.59
C SER A 167 -8.44 28.13 -18.78
N GLU A 168 -8.48 28.90 -19.85
CA GLU A 168 -7.66 28.65 -21.05
C GLU A 168 -6.15 28.62 -20.75
N GLY A 169 -5.68 29.46 -19.81
CA GLY A 169 -4.27 29.48 -19.40
C GLY A 169 -3.78 28.17 -18.80
N THR A 170 -4.64 27.42 -18.13
CA THR A 170 -4.30 26.13 -17.54
C THR A 170 -3.93 25.08 -18.61
N LYS A 171 -4.53 25.14 -19.77
CA LYS A 171 -4.25 24.22 -20.88
C LYS A 171 -2.80 24.39 -21.41
N ALA A 172 -2.22 25.55 -21.22
CA ALA A 172 -0.92 25.93 -21.77
C ALA A 172 0.22 25.86 -20.75
N THR A 173 -0.06 25.66 -19.46
CA THR A 173 0.98 25.74 -18.42
C THR A 173 0.77 24.75 -17.26
N THR A 174 1.86 24.30 -16.69
CA THR A 174 1.91 23.51 -15.45
C THR A 174 2.25 24.37 -14.23
N CYS A 175 2.17 25.72 -14.35
CA CYS A 175 2.45 26.64 -13.27
C CYS A 175 1.21 27.47 -12.92
N SER A 176 1.08 27.83 -11.64
CA SER A 176 0.04 28.72 -11.14
C SER A 176 0.58 30.14 -10.97
N PRO A 177 -0.14 31.17 -11.46
CA PRO A 177 0.34 32.56 -11.42
C PRO A 177 0.11 33.20 -10.04
N GLY A 178 1.18 33.46 -9.33
CA GLY A 178 1.19 34.23 -8.10
C GLY A 178 0.54 33.56 -6.88
N PRO A 179 0.76 34.14 -5.69
CA PRO A 179 0.38 33.51 -4.41
C PRO A 179 -1.13 33.31 -4.25
N TRP A 180 -1.94 34.23 -4.73
CA TRP A 180 -3.39 34.15 -4.59
C TRP A 180 -3.96 32.93 -5.32
N ASN A 181 -3.54 32.69 -6.58
CA ASN A 181 -3.98 31.52 -7.34
C ASN A 181 -3.49 30.21 -6.73
N ILE A 182 -2.24 30.18 -6.24
CA ILE A 182 -1.69 29.00 -5.55
C ILE A 182 -2.54 28.69 -4.31
N HIS A 183 -2.88 29.69 -3.51
CA HIS A 183 -3.71 29.52 -2.32
C HIS A 183 -5.10 28.96 -2.66
N ARG A 184 -5.76 29.55 -3.66
CA ARG A 184 -7.08 29.05 -4.12
C ARG A 184 -7.01 27.62 -4.64
N MET A 185 -5.97 27.25 -5.36
CA MET A 185 -5.78 25.89 -5.84
C MET A 185 -5.53 24.91 -4.70
N LEU A 186 -4.70 25.26 -3.71
CA LEU A 186 -4.50 24.41 -2.52
C LEU A 186 -5.83 24.18 -1.78
N GLU A 187 -6.62 25.21 -1.56
CA GLU A 187 -7.94 25.07 -0.94
C GLU A 187 -8.87 24.13 -1.74
N SER A 188 -8.83 24.20 -3.07
CA SER A 188 -9.66 23.35 -3.92
C SER A 188 -9.20 21.87 -3.94
N LEU A 189 -7.98 21.59 -3.49
CA LEU A 189 -7.40 20.25 -3.47
C LEU A 189 -7.46 19.58 -2.09
N ASP A 190 -7.83 20.31 -1.05
CA ASP A 190 -7.75 19.88 0.35
C ASP A 190 -8.62 18.65 0.69
N GLU A 191 -9.73 18.46 -0.03
CA GLU A 191 -10.65 17.33 0.19
C GLU A 191 -10.20 16.00 -0.47
N PHE A 192 -9.18 16.02 -1.31
CA PHE A 192 -8.80 14.84 -2.07
C PHE A 192 -7.67 14.05 -1.39
N PRO A 193 -7.76 12.71 -1.34
CA PRO A 193 -6.80 11.84 -0.65
C PRO A 193 -5.54 11.58 -1.48
N LEU A 194 -4.88 12.63 -1.97
CA LEU A 194 -3.63 12.60 -2.72
C LEU A 194 -2.64 13.63 -2.16
N ASN A 195 -1.37 13.47 -2.50
CA ASN A 195 -0.38 14.51 -2.27
C ASN A 195 -0.35 15.47 -3.47
N PHE A 196 -0.33 16.76 -3.19
CA PHE A 196 -0.30 17.79 -4.22
C PHE A 196 0.90 18.72 -4.06
N GLY A 197 1.50 19.07 -5.18
CA GLY A 197 2.53 20.11 -5.28
C GLY A 197 2.16 21.13 -6.34
N LEU A 198 2.17 22.42 -6.00
CA LEU A 198 1.90 23.50 -6.95
C LEU A 198 3.18 24.23 -7.32
N LEU A 199 3.40 24.36 -8.62
CA LEU A 199 4.51 25.10 -9.19
C LEU A 199 4.10 26.56 -9.40
N GLY A 200 4.82 27.46 -8.75
CA GLY A 200 4.66 28.89 -8.96
C GLY A 200 5.29 29.33 -10.28
N LYS A 201 4.67 30.25 -11.00
CA LYS A 201 5.30 30.90 -12.14
C LYS A 201 6.40 31.82 -11.64
N GLY A 202 7.66 31.54 -12.03
CA GLY A 202 8.78 32.44 -11.82
C GLY A 202 8.69 33.70 -12.71
N ASN A 203 9.22 34.80 -12.25
CA ASN A 203 9.36 36.03 -13.03
C ASN A 203 10.72 36.05 -13.71
#